data_c2211e30424fdb493d7811811a664bd4
#
_entry.id   c2211e30424fdb493d7811811a664bd4
#
_cell.length_a   1.000
_cell.length_b   1.000
_cell.length_c   1.000
_cell.angle_alpha   90.00
_cell.angle_beta   90.00
_cell.angle_gamma   90.00
#
_symmetry.space_group_name_H-M   'P 1'
#
loop_
_entity.id
_entity.type
_entity.pdbx_description
1 polymer ?
#
loop_
_entity_poly.entity_id
_entity_poly.type
_entity_poly.pdbx_seq_one_letter_code
_entity_poly.pdbx_strand_id
1 'polypeptide(L)'
;GNTGKRTLPYNRQYVLLAVYEVLDKNNAEYEKADASTIAAEMAVYGNLSQFSISVKEQEGETELRVTMARPCEGLSEEGIRRAITAVTDSVAQHLENELVISKIYRCPEAETE
;
A
#
# COMPACT_ATOMS: atom_id res chain seq x y z
N GLY A 1 -6.15 -4.67 17.18
CA GLY A 1 -6.91 -5.13 16.11
C GLY A 1 -6.10 -5.57 14.90
N ASN A 2 -6.82 -5.86 13.86
CA ASN A 2 -6.23 -6.36 12.63
C ASN A 2 -6.36 -5.37 11.46
N THR A 3 -6.55 -4.11 11.75
CA THR A 3 -6.67 -3.07 10.73
C THR A 3 -5.71 -1.93 11.03
N GLY A 4 -5.01 -1.46 10.01
CA GLY A 4 -4.16 -0.29 10.10
C GLY A 4 -4.60 0.73 9.08
N LYS A 5 -4.44 2.01 9.41
CA LYS A 5 -4.82 3.12 8.55
C LYS A 5 -3.67 4.07 8.42
N ARG A 6 -3.58 4.69 7.25
CA ARG A 6 -2.56 5.71 7.02
C ARG A 6 -3.10 6.72 6.02
N THR A 7 -3.00 7.99 6.37
CA THR A 7 -3.42 9.05 5.47
C THR A 7 -2.22 9.50 4.66
N LEU A 8 -2.36 9.52 3.34
CA LEU A 8 -1.28 9.86 2.43
C LEU A 8 -1.67 11.10 1.64
N PRO A 9 -0.74 12.05 1.47
CA PRO A 9 -1.04 13.32 0.82
C PRO A 9 -0.98 13.20 -0.70
N TYR A 10 -1.68 12.22 -1.25
CA TYR A 10 -1.73 11.96 -2.68
C TYR A 10 -3.15 11.62 -3.06
N ASN A 11 -3.50 11.82 -4.32
CA ASN A 11 -4.84 11.46 -4.73
C ASN A 11 -4.97 9.92 -4.84
N ARG A 12 -6.21 9.49 -4.90
CA ARG A 12 -6.56 8.08 -4.86
C ARG A 12 -5.86 7.26 -5.95
N GLN A 13 -5.76 7.83 -7.12
CA GLN A 13 -5.18 7.13 -8.27
C GLN A 13 -3.73 6.74 -8.03
N TYR A 14 -2.95 7.68 -7.49
CA TYR A 14 -1.55 7.42 -7.20
C TYR A 14 -1.38 6.37 -6.11
N VAL A 15 -2.20 6.46 -5.06
CA VAL A 15 -2.12 5.50 -3.97
C VAL A 15 -2.50 4.11 -4.45
N LEU A 16 -3.54 4.03 -5.28
CA LEU A 16 -3.98 2.75 -5.82
C LEU A 16 -2.90 2.10 -6.68
N LEU A 17 -2.25 2.89 -7.54
CA LEU A 17 -1.15 2.37 -8.35
C LEU A 17 -0.01 1.87 -7.48
N ALA A 18 0.30 2.61 -6.42
CA ALA A 18 1.36 2.19 -5.51
C ALA A 18 1.01 0.88 -4.82
N VAL A 19 -0.26 0.69 -4.47
CA VAL A 19 -0.70 -0.57 -3.88
C VAL A 19 -0.44 -1.72 -4.86
N TYR A 20 -0.84 -1.56 -6.12
CA TYR A 20 -0.62 -2.61 -7.11
C TYR A 20 0.86 -2.89 -7.30
N GLU A 21 1.69 -1.86 -7.33
CA GLU A 21 3.13 -2.04 -7.49
C GLU A 21 3.73 -2.83 -6.33
N VAL A 22 3.30 -2.52 -5.11
CA VAL A 22 3.78 -3.24 -3.93
C VAL A 22 3.33 -4.69 -3.98
N LEU A 23 2.08 -4.93 -4.37
CA LEU A 23 1.56 -6.29 -4.48
C LEU A 23 2.32 -7.09 -5.53
N ASP A 24 2.56 -6.49 -6.70
CA ASP A 24 3.30 -7.16 -7.76
C ASP A 24 4.73 -7.47 -7.33
N LYS A 25 5.37 -6.53 -6.67
CA LYS A 25 6.73 -6.69 -6.23
C LYS A 25 6.89 -7.82 -5.23
N ASN A 26 5.84 -8.10 -4.48
CA ASN A 26 5.85 -9.15 -3.47
C ASN A 26 5.19 -10.44 -3.96
N ASN A 27 4.95 -10.53 -5.25
CA ASN A 27 4.35 -11.72 -5.87
C ASN A 27 3.02 -12.09 -5.22
N ALA A 28 2.24 -11.09 -4.84
CA ALA A 28 0.94 -11.31 -4.26
C ALA A 28 -0.04 -11.81 -5.31
N GLU A 29 -0.98 -12.63 -4.87
CA GLU A 29 -2.15 -12.94 -5.67
C GLU A 29 -3.25 -12.00 -5.22
N TYR A 30 -3.89 -11.32 -6.15
CA TYR A 30 -4.87 -10.33 -5.74
C TYR A 30 -5.96 -10.18 -6.80
N GLU A 31 -7.08 -9.66 -6.34
CA GLU A 31 -8.18 -9.32 -7.22
C GLU A 31 -8.91 -8.12 -6.65
N LYS A 32 -9.57 -7.42 -7.54
CA LYS A 32 -10.34 -6.24 -7.17
C LYS A 32 -11.67 -6.72 -6.59
N ALA A 33 -11.89 -6.46 -5.30
CA ALA A 33 -13.14 -6.87 -4.65
C ALA A 33 -14.27 -5.92 -4.99
N ASP A 34 -13.97 -4.61 -5.06
CA ASP A 34 -14.93 -3.61 -5.52
C ASP A 34 -14.14 -2.39 -5.98
N ALA A 35 -14.81 -1.28 -6.24
CA ALA A 35 -14.17 -0.10 -6.84
C ALA A 35 -13.01 0.45 -6.01
N SER A 36 -13.00 0.22 -4.71
CA SER A 36 -11.97 0.80 -3.84
C SER A 36 -11.29 -0.22 -2.94
N THR A 37 -11.54 -1.51 -3.13
CA THR A 37 -11.00 -2.55 -2.26
C THR A 37 -10.35 -3.66 -3.05
N ILE A 38 -9.17 -4.06 -2.62
CA ILE A 38 -8.40 -5.15 -3.23
C ILE A 38 -8.25 -6.26 -2.20
N ALA A 39 -8.58 -7.50 -2.61
CA ALA A 39 -8.32 -8.67 -1.78
C ALA A 39 -6.98 -9.24 -2.23
N ALA A 40 -6.06 -9.46 -1.31
CA ALA A 40 -4.72 -9.90 -1.66
C ALA A 40 -4.24 -10.99 -0.72
N GLU A 41 -3.45 -11.91 -1.28
CA GLU A 41 -2.79 -12.94 -0.49
C GLU A 41 -1.30 -12.83 -0.75
N MET A 42 -0.52 -12.67 0.30
CA MET A 42 0.92 -12.55 0.15
C MET A 42 1.62 -12.90 1.45
N ALA A 43 2.89 -13.22 1.33
CA ALA A 43 3.74 -13.49 2.49
C ALA A 43 4.38 -12.19 2.95
N VAL A 44 4.22 -11.89 4.24
CA VAL A 44 4.88 -10.75 4.87
C VAL A 44 5.71 -11.33 6.00
N TYR A 45 7.00 -11.08 5.98
CA TYR A 45 7.95 -11.69 6.91
C TYR A 45 7.83 -13.21 6.92
N GLY A 46 7.57 -13.78 5.73
CA GLY A 46 7.46 -15.22 5.59
C GLY A 46 6.12 -15.82 5.98
N ASN A 47 5.18 -15.01 6.43
CA ASN A 47 3.87 -15.49 6.87
C ASN A 47 2.82 -15.17 5.81
N LEU A 48 2.28 -16.22 5.21
CA LEU A 48 1.27 -16.07 4.16
C LEU A 48 -0.06 -15.72 4.79
N SER A 49 -0.61 -14.58 4.42
CA SER A 49 -1.84 -14.09 5.01
C SER A 49 -2.72 -13.45 3.93
N GLN A 50 -3.98 -13.29 4.25
CA GLN A 50 -4.93 -12.63 3.35
C GLN A 50 -5.26 -11.25 3.88
N PHE A 51 -5.20 -10.28 2.99
CA PHE A 51 -5.38 -8.87 3.31
C PHE A 51 -6.54 -8.30 2.52
N SER A 52 -7.17 -7.29 3.11
CA SER A 52 -8.12 -6.44 2.40
C SER A 52 -7.53 -5.04 2.44
N ILE A 53 -7.32 -4.45 1.29
CA ILE A 53 -6.66 -3.16 1.17
C ILE A 53 -7.63 -2.19 0.49
N SER A 54 -7.95 -1.09 1.15
CA SER A 54 -8.86 -0.12 0.57
C SER A 54 -8.25 1.27 0.56
N VAL A 55 -8.69 2.07 -0.41
CA VAL A 55 -8.23 3.44 -0.57
C VAL A 55 -9.46 4.34 -0.67
N LYS A 56 -9.45 5.42 0.09
CA LYS A 56 -10.58 6.34 0.12
C LYS A 56 -10.06 7.77 0.11
N GLU A 57 -10.43 8.51 -0.91
CA GLU A 57 -9.96 9.88 -1.06
C GLU A 57 -10.88 10.85 -0.34
N GLN A 58 -10.30 11.79 0.38
CA GLN A 58 -11.02 12.85 1.09
C GLN A 58 -10.21 14.12 0.97
N GLU A 59 -10.75 15.10 0.27
CA GLU A 59 -10.18 16.46 0.23
C GLU A 59 -8.69 16.48 -0.12
N GLY A 60 -8.33 15.77 -1.18
CA GLY A 60 -6.96 15.80 -1.67
C GLY A 60 -6.02 14.84 -1.00
N GLU A 61 -6.49 14.12 0.00
CA GLU A 61 -5.70 13.10 0.68
C GLU A 61 -6.40 11.76 0.52
N THR A 62 -5.64 10.68 0.70
CA THR A 62 -6.20 9.35 0.57
C THR A 62 -5.91 8.56 1.83
N GLU A 63 -6.96 7.96 2.38
CA GLU A 63 -6.80 7.04 3.50
C GLU A 63 -6.55 5.66 2.94
N LEU A 64 -5.41 5.10 3.29
CA LEU A 64 -5.07 3.72 2.98
C LEU A 64 -5.41 2.88 4.20
N ARG A 65 -6.22 1.86 4.01
CA ARG A 65 -6.62 0.98 5.09
C ARG A 65 -6.25 -0.44 4.74
N VAL A 66 -5.48 -1.08 5.59
CA VAL A 66 -5.05 -2.46 5.40
C VAL A 66 -5.59 -3.30 6.54
N THR A 67 -6.36 -4.30 6.20
CA THR A 67 -6.93 -5.23 7.16
C THR A 67 -6.39 -6.62 6.87
N MET A 68 -5.96 -7.33 7.91
CA MET A 68 -5.59 -8.72 7.73
C MET A 68 -6.86 -9.55 7.89
N ALA A 69 -7.42 -9.97 6.75
CA ALA A 69 -8.70 -10.69 6.74
C ALA A 69 -8.52 -12.12 7.27
N ARG A 70 -7.40 -12.73 6.95
CA ARG A 70 -7.12 -14.09 7.44
C ARG A 70 -5.62 -14.18 7.73
N PRO A 71 -5.23 -14.15 9.02
CA PRO A 71 -3.81 -14.27 9.37
C PRO A 71 -3.29 -15.67 9.17
N CYS A 72 -1.98 -15.75 8.97
CA CYS A 72 -1.30 -17.03 8.98
C CYS A 72 -1.53 -17.71 10.32
N GLU A 73 -1.71 -19.00 10.28
CA GLU A 73 -1.97 -19.76 11.50
C GLU A 73 -0.81 -19.59 12.48
N GLY A 74 -1.15 -19.31 13.74
CA GLY A 74 -0.14 -19.13 14.77
C GLY A 74 0.44 -17.73 14.86
N LEU A 75 -0.01 -16.82 14.00
CA LEU A 75 0.51 -15.45 14.01
C LEU A 75 -0.05 -14.69 15.22
N SER A 76 0.85 -14.08 15.98
CA SER A 76 0.46 -13.32 17.17
C SER A 76 -0.16 -11.99 16.77
N GLU A 77 -0.80 -11.33 17.75
CA GLU A 77 -1.35 -9.99 17.50
C GLU A 77 -0.27 -9.01 17.09
N GLU A 78 0.90 -9.12 17.71
CA GLU A 78 2.00 -8.25 17.34
C GLU A 78 2.48 -8.55 15.94
N GLY A 79 2.51 -9.82 15.56
CA GLY A 79 2.87 -10.20 14.20
C GLY A 79 1.90 -9.67 13.18
N ILE A 80 0.61 -9.67 13.51
CA ILE A 80 -0.42 -9.10 12.64
C ILE A 80 -0.17 -7.61 12.45
N ARG A 81 0.08 -6.90 13.55
CA ARG A 81 0.31 -5.45 13.49
C ARG A 81 1.55 -5.12 12.69
N ARG A 82 2.62 -5.89 12.87
CA ARG A 82 3.85 -5.69 12.12
C ARG A 82 3.63 -5.89 10.62
N ALA A 83 2.89 -6.92 10.26
CA ALA A 83 2.62 -7.20 8.85
C ALA A 83 1.82 -6.07 8.22
N ILE A 84 0.81 -5.59 8.92
CA ILE A 84 0.00 -4.49 8.43
C ILE A 84 0.84 -3.23 8.27
N THR A 85 1.69 -2.93 9.26
CA THR A 85 2.57 -1.77 9.19
C THR A 85 3.54 -1.90 8.02
N ALA A 86 4.06 -3.09 7.80
CA ALA A 86 4.97 -3.31 6.68
C ALA A 86 4.30 -3.00 5.34
N VAL A 87 3.04 -3.39 5.19
CA VAL A 87 2.31 -3.12 3.95
C VAL A 87 2.07 -1.62 3.78
N THR A 88 1.57 -0.96 4.82
CA THR A 88 1.30 0.49 4.73
C THR A 88 2.59 1.27 4.50
N ASP A 89 3.68 0.89 5.17
CA ASP A 89 4.97 1.56 4.99
C ASP A 89 5.50 1.35 3.59
N SER A 90 5.34 0.15 3.03
CA SER A 90 5.81 -0.14 1.68
C SER A 90 5.11 0.73 0.65
N VAL A 91 3.80 0.91 0.80
CA VAL A 91 3.04 1.76 -0.12
C VAL A 91 3.51 3.21 0.00
N ALA A 92 3.65 3.70 1.24
CA ALA A 92 4.10 5.07 1.46
C ALA A 92 5.50 5.30 0.91
N GLN A 93 6.39 4.35 1.12
CA GLN A 93 7.77 4.45 0.64
C GLN A 93 7.81 4.45 -0.87
N HIS A 94 7.00 3.63 -1.50
CA HIS A 94 6.94 3.59 -2.96
C HIS A 94 6.53 4.94 -3.53
N LEU A 95 5.52 5.57 -2.91
CA LEU A 95 5.05 6.87 -3.36
C LEU A 95 6.14 7.93 -3.21
N GLU A 96 6.86 7.92 -2.11
CA GLU A 96 7.93 8.88 -1.90
C GLU A 96 9.04 8.68 -2.92
N ASN A 97 9.41 7.44 -3.18
CA ASN A 97 10.47 7.14 -4.14
C ASN A 97 10.09 7.61 -5.54
N GLU A 98 8.85 7.36 -5.93
CA GLU A 98 8.38 7.78 -7.25
C GLU A 98 8.42 9.29 -7.41
N LEU A 99 8.01 10.01 -6.35
CA LEU A 99 8.03 11.47 -6.40
C LEU A 99 9.44 12.01 -6.50
N VAL A 100 10.37 11.41 -5.77
CA VAL A 100 11.77 11.84 -5.83
C VAL A 100 12.31 11.67 -7.24
N ILE A 101 12.05 10.51 -7.83
CA ILE A 101 12.50 10.24 -9.20
C ILE A 101 11.89 11.22 -10.18
N SER A 102 10.60 11.50 -10.03
CA SER A 102 9.93 12.47 -10.90
C SER A 102 10.55 13.84 -10.78
N LYS A 103 10.88 14.27 -9.58
CA LYS A 103 11.49 15.56 -9.37
C LYS A 103 12.87 15.64 -10.02
N ILE A 104 13.63 14.56 -9.90
CA ILE A 104 14.97 14.52 -10.51
C ILE A 104 14.87 14.70 -12.01
N TYR A 105 13.93 14.05 -12.65
CA TYR A 105 13.77 14.15 -14.09
C TYR A 105 13.22 15.51 -14.53
N ARG A 106 12.36 16.10 -13.72
CA ARG A 106 11.69 17.33 -14.10
C ARG A 106 12.55 18.56 -13.89
N CYS A 107 13.41 18.53 -12.89
CA CYS A 107 14.27 19.67 -12.61
C CYS A 107 15.11 20.11 -13.80
N PRO A 108 15.81 19.21 -14.51
CA PRO A 108 16.58 19.62 -15.69
C PRO A 108 15.72 20.27 -16.75
N GLU A 109 14.51 19.78 -16.95
CA GLU A 109 13.60 20.37 -17.93
C GLU A 109 13.20 21.78 -17.55
N ALA A 110 12.89 21.97 -16.28
CA ALA A 110 12.50 23.29 -15.81
C ALA A 110 13.63 24.29 -15.98
N GLU A 111 14.86 23.82 -15.80
CA GLU A 111 16.01 24.70 -15.91
C GLU A 111 16.32 25.10 -17.35
N THR A 112 16.00 24.25 -18.29
CA THR A 112 16.29 24.52 -19.67
C THR A 112 15.31 25.49 -20.30
N GLU A 113 14.21 25.73 -19.64
CA GLU A 113 13.24 26.69 -20.13
C GLU A 113 13.60 28.09 -19.78
#